data_6380d7bcd377deeca5f40561d932e415
#
_entry.id   6380d7bcd377deeca5f40561d932e415
#
_cell.length_a   1.000
_cell.length_b   1.000
_cell.length_c   1.000
_cell.angle_alpha   90.00
_cell.angle_beta   90.00
_cell.angle_gamma   90.00
#
_symmetry.space_group_name_H-M   'P 1'
#
loop_
_entity.id
_entity.type
_entity.pdbx_description
1 polymer ?
#
loop_
_entity_poly.entity_id
_entity_poly.type
_entity_poly.pdbx_seq_one_letter_code
_entity_poly.pdbx_strand_id
1 'polypeptide(L)'
;MLKERTHHANDPEESGSIRISRVKTYKTVAGPLFLRSGCSPSFVEGLKADEGLRTFARLPEREHQLLLSIAQQPENKVTLAYDASGNIVGQVSLAPLDHWWQDIGNAYEIAVVVSSSWRKLGIAHHLLSFALEFESVEESLIVGLGFSWHWDYEELGMSRFRYREMIARLFAAHGFAEYLTSEPNIRMDPANILVARLGSHIDGESMNCFFQRLLQSETLPGL
;
A
#
# COMPACT_ATOMS: atom_id res chain seq x y z
N MET A 1 -5.87 -3.56 -27.87
CA MET A 1 -4.77 -2.74 -28.39
C MET A 1 -4.77 -1.43 -27.63
N LEU A 2 -3.98 -1.34 -26.54
CA LEU A 2 -3.91 -0.20 -25.62
C LEU A 2 -2.94 0.83 -26.22
N LYS A 3 -3.41 2.05 -26.43
CA LYS A 3 -2.53 3.18 -26.79
C LYS A 3 -1.98 3.78 -25.50
N GLU A 4 -0.70 3.59 -25.25
CA GLU A 4 0.05 4.37 -24.27
C GLU A 4 0.18 5.83 -24.78
N ARG A 5 -0.35 6.77 -23.98
CA ARG A 5 0.00 8.18 -24.10
C ARG A 5 0.78 8.56 -22.85
N THR A 6 2.08 8.66 -22.99
CA THR A 6 2.95 9.31 -22.02
C THR A 6 2.81 10.82 -22.17
N HIS A 7 2.11 11.46 -21.26
CA HIS A 7 2.15 12.90 -21.10
C HIS A 7 3.12 13.24 -19.98
N HIS A 8 4.23 13.89 -20.33
CA HIS A 8 5.09 14.56 -19.37
C HIS A 8 4.44 15.90 -19.01
N ALA A 9 3.91 16.02 -17.80
CA ALA A 9 3.54 17.30 -17.23
C ALA A 9 4.69 17.73 -16.30
N ASN A 10 5.36 18.83 -16.63
CA ASN A 10 6.32 19.48 -15.75
C ASN A 10 5.56 20.31 -14.73
N ASP A 11 5.58 19.92 -13.46
CA ASP A 11 5.19 20.77 -12.34
C ASP A 11 6.39 21.62 -11.90
N PRO A 12 6.17 22.86 -11.36
CA PRO A 12 7.25 23.78 -11.01
C PRO A 12 8.10 23.25 -9.84
N GLU A 13 9.39 23.51 -9.94
CA GLU A 13 10.46 23.04 -9.06
C GLU A 13 10.27 23.45 -7.59
N GLU A 14 10.02 22.47 -6.72
CA GLU A 14 10.53 22.45 -5.35
C GLU A 14 11.70 21.48 -5.31
N SER A 15 12.80 21.86 -4.65
CA SER A 15 14.04 21.07 -4.52
C SER A 15 13.79 19.85 -3.64
N GLY A 16 13.27 18.79 -4.24
CA GLY A 16 12.99 17.48 -3.68
C GLY A 16 13.05 16.47 -4.81
N SER A 17 13.46 15.27 -4.53
CA SER A 17 13.53 14.12 -5.44
C SER A 17 12.42 14.15 -6.50
N ILE A 18 12.78 14.17 -7.79
CA ILE A 18 11.81 14.21 -8.91
C ILE A 18 10.93 12.96 -8.83
N ARG A 19 9.69 13.12 -8.40
CA ARG A 19 8.70 12.05 -8.41
C ARG A 19 8.19 11.88 -9.85
N ILE A 20 8.60 10.81 -10.53
CA ILE A 20 8.07 10.47 -11.85
C ILE A 20 6.62 10.00 -11.68
N SER A 21 5.69 10.85 -12.10
CA SER A 21 4.26 10.54 -12.09
C SER A 21 3.85 9.83 -13.39
N ARG A 22 3.15 8.70 -13.26
CA ARG A 22 2.59 7.96 -14.39
C ARG A 22 1.09 7.81 -14.22
N VAL A 23 0.33 7.83 -15.33
CA VAL A 23 -1.12 7.71 -15.32
C VAL A 23 -1.55 6.60 -16.26
N LYS A 24 -2.45 5.73 -15.79
CA LYS A 24 -3.14 4.71 -16.60
C LYS A 24 -4.65 4.87 -16.45
N THR A 25 -5.42 4.58 -17.49
CA THR A 25 -6.89 4.54 -17.41
C THR A 25 -7.36 3.10 -17.27
N TYR A 26 -8.24 2.85 -16.32
CA TYR A 26 -8.87 1.57 -16.09
C TYR A 26 -10.39 1.69 -16.24
N LYS A 27 -11.00 0.86 -17.10
CA LYS A 27 -12.43 0.86 -17.31
C LYS A 27 -13.10 -0.16 -16.41
N THR A 28 -14.07 0.29 -15.63
CA THR A 28 -14.94 -0.57 -14.80
C THR A 28 -16.38 -0.50 -15.27
N VAL A 29 -17.24 -1.39 -14.77
CA VAL A 29 -18.68 -1.32 -15.00
C VAL A 29 -19.31 -0.10 -14.32
N ALA A 30 -18.66 0.45 -13.29
CA ALA A 30 -19.07 1.66 -12.58
C ALA A 30 -18.55 2.95 -13.23
N GLY A 31 -17.77 2.85 -14.31
CA GLY A 31 -17.19 3.97 -15.03
C GLY A 31 -15.67 3.90 -15.15
N PRO A 32 -15.07 4.87 -15.85
CA PRO A 32 -13.61 4.94 -15.99
C PRO A 32 -12.95 5.43 -14.71
N LEU A 33 -11.82 4.83 -14.35
CA LEU A 33 -10.93 5.25 -13.29
C LEU A 33 -9.58 5.65 -13.87
N PHE A 34 -8.93 6.57 -13.19
CA PHE A 34 -7.54 6.95 -13.44
C PHE A 34 -6.67 6.40 -12.33
N LEU A 35 -5.62 5.67 -12.70
CA LEU A 35 -4.59 5.19 -11.78
C LEU A 35 -3.38 6.11 -11.92
N ARG A 36 -2.94 6.75 -10.85
CA ARG A 36 -1.76 7.63 -10.85
C ARG A 36 -0.77 7.18 -9.79
N SER A 37 0.49 6.94 -10.19
CA SER A 37 1.61 6.70 -9.29
C SER A 37 2.42 7.97 -9.08
N GLY A 38 3.22 8.04 -8.00
CA GLY A 38 4.04 9.19 -7.69
C GLY A 38 3.22 10.46 -7.42
N CYS A 39 2.10 10.32 -6.71
CA CYS A 39 1.23 11.44 -6.40
C CYS A 39 1.92 12.45 -5.47
N SER A 40 1.99 13.72 -5.90
CA SER A 40 2.47 14.81 -5.05
C SER A 40 1.43 15.21 -3.99
N PRO A 41 1.85 15.88 -2.89
CA PRO A 41 0.92 16.42 -1.92
C PRO A 41 -0.14 17.34 -2.54
N SER A 42 0.26 18.23 -3.42
CA SER A 42 -0.64 19.16 -4.12
C SER A 42 -1.67 18.44 -4.99
N PHE A 43 -1.29 17.31 -5.62
CA PHE A 43 -2.23 16.50 -6.37
C PHE A 43 -3.25 15.82 -5.45
N VAL A 44 -2.79 15.25 -4.33
CA VAL A 44 -3.68 14.62 -3.33
C VAL A 44 -4.65 15.63 -2.74
N GLU A 45 -4.18 16.83 -2.40
CA GLU A 45 -4.99 17.92 -1.84
C GLU A 45 -6.12 18.36 -2.78
N GLY A 46 -5.90 18.31 -4.11
CA GLY A 46 -6.90 18.63 -5.11
C GLY A 46 -8.01 17.61 -5.30
N LEU A 47 -7.91 16.43 -4.65
CA LEU A 47 -8.87 15.35 -4.73
C LEU A 47 -9.72 15.27 -3.45
N LYS A 48 -10.69 14.36 -3.43
CA LYS A 48 -11.54 14.06 -2.26
C LYS A 48 -11.56 12.56 -2.02
N ALA A 49 -11.62 12.11 -0.76
CA ALA A 49 -11.86 10.72 -0.45
C ALA A 49 -13.33 10.35 -0.77
N ASP A 50 -13.52 9.22 -1.46
CA ASP A 50 -14.84 8.61 -1.61
C ASP A 50 -15.41 8.23 -0.24
N GLU A 51 -16.75 8.30 -0.07
CA GLU A 51 -17.41 8.04 1.20
C GLU A 51 -17.14 6.66 1.80
N GLY A 52 -16.85 5.67 0.96
CA GLY A 52 -16.48 4.31 1.36
C GLY A 52 -15.00 4.14 1.68
N LEU A 53 -14.15 5.18 1.51
CA LEU A 53 -12.73 5.16 1.85
C LEU A 53 -12.55 5.61 3.30
N ARG A 54 -12.62 4.67 4.25
CA ARG A 54 -12.63 4.93 5.70
C ARG A 54 -12.00 3.83 6.54
N THR A 55 -11.03 3.12 6.00
CA THR A 55 -10.45 1.94 6.63
C THR A 55 -9.59 2.27 7.85
N PHE A 56 -8.71 3.25 7.78
CA PHE A 56 -7.78 3.60 8.85
C PHE A 56 -8.32 4.69 9.79
N ALA A 57 -8.94 5.71 9.23
CA ALA A 57 -9.40 6.87 10.00
C ALA A 57 -10.91 6.90 10.25
N ARG A 58 -11.66 5.91 9.74
CA ARG A 58 -13.11 5.72 9.89
C ARG A 58 -14.02 6.83 9.35
N LEU A 59 -13.45 7.95 8.89
CA LEU A 59 -14.13 9.08 8.27
C LEU A 59 -13.39 9.48 6.99
N PRO A 60 -14.07 9.71 5.86
CA PRO A 60 -13.44 10.05 4.58
C PRO A 60 -12.50 11.25 4.65
N GLU A 61 -12.91 12.32 5.35
CA GLU A 61 -12.09 13.53 5.51
C GLU A 61 -10.80 13.26 6.28
N ARG A 62 -10.85 12.43 7.31
CA ARG A 62 -9.67 12.01 8.08
C ARG A 62 -8.80 11.06 7.28
N GLU A 63 -9.40 10.18 6.50
CA GLU A 63 -8.69 9.29 5.57
C GLU A 63 -7.93 10.12 4.53
N HIS A 64 -8.55 11.17 3.98
CA HIS A 64 -7.91 12.11 3.06
C HIS A 64 -6.74 12.86 3.73
N GLN A 65 -6.94 13.36 4.96
CA GLN A 65 -5.88 14.03 5.73
C GLN A 65 -4.70 13.09 6.02
N LEU A 66 -4.97 11.83 6.40
CA LEU A 66 -3.95 10.82 6.60
C LEU A 66 -3.16 10.58 5.30
N LEU A 67 -3.86 10.40 4.18
CA LEU A 67 -3.24 10.21 2.88
C LEU A 67 -2.38 11.41 2.47
N LEU A 68 -2.85 12.62 2.72
CA LEU A 68 -2.08 13.84 2.47
C LEU A 68 -0.81 13.89 3.33
N SER A 69 -0.90 13.54 4.62
CA SER A 69 0.28 13.47 5.50
C SER A 69 1.30 12.44 5.02
N ILE A 70 0.84 11.29 4.52
CA ILE A 70 1.71 10.27 3.90
C ILE A 70 2.39 10.84 2.66
N ALA A 71 1.64 11.52 1.78
CA ALA A 71 2.18 12.10 0.55
C ALA A 71 3.19 13.24 0.79
N GLN A 72 3.10 13.93 1.94
CA GLN A 72 4.02 15.00 2.33
C GLN A 72 5.44 14.48 2.68
N GLN A 73 5.56 13.21 3.05
CA GLN A 73 6.89 12.62 3.31
C GLN A 73 7.57 12.30 1.98
N PRO A 74 8.77 12.83 1.72
CA PRO A 74 9.43 12.71 0.41
C PRO A 74 9.81 11.27 0.05
N GLU A 75 10.09 10.42 1.04
CA GLU A 75 10.45 9.01 0.88
C GLU A 75 9.26 8.11 0.56
N ASN A 76 8.04 8.55 0.87
CA ASN A 76 6.83 7.76 0.64
C ASN A 76 6.41 7.79 -0.83
N LYS A 77 5.88 6.66 -1.30
CA LYS A 77 5.32 6.53 -2.65
C LYS A 77 3.80 6.32 -2.54
N VAL A 78 3.04 7.23 -3.14
CA VAL A 78 1.56 7.17 -3.14
C VAL A 78 1.06 6.90 -4.56
N THR A 79 0.22 5.88 -4.68
CA THR A 79 -0.48 5.51 -5.92
C THR A 79 -1.98 5.55 -5.65
N LEU A 80 -2.73 6.25 -6.49
CA LEU A 80 -4.17 6.46 -6.33
C LEU A 80 -4.95 5.89 -7.49
N ALA A 81 -6.17 5.43 -7.19
CA ALA A 81 -7.27 5.27 -8.15
C ALA A 81 -8.32 6.33 -7.82
N TYR A 82 -8.73 7.11 -8.82
CA TYR A 82 -9.75 8.17 -8.68
C TYR A 82 -10.66 8.20 -9.88
N ASP A 83 -11.89 8.69 -9.69
CA ASP A 83 -12.91 8.83 -10.74
C ASP A 83 -12.78 10.17 -11.49
N ALA A 84 -13.62 10.38 -12.49
CA ALA A 84 -13.64 11.61 -13.29
C ALA A 84 -14.07 12.85 -12.49
N SER A 85 -14.69 12.68 -11.33
CA SER A 85 -15.12 13.76 -10.43
C SER A 85 -14.03 14.13 -9.40
N GLY A 86 -12.90 13.43 -9.42
CA GLY A 86 -11.79 13.63 -8.48
C GLY A 86 -12.00 12.94 -7.13
N ASN A 87 -12.88 11.93 -7.04
CA ASN A 87 -13.01 11.14 -5.81
C ASN A 87 -11.97 10.01 -5.81
N ILE A 88 -11.17 9.93 -4.75
CA ILE A 88 -10.21 8.85 -4.52
C ILE A 88 -11.00 7.61 -4.10
N VAL A 89 -10.98 6.58 -4.94
CA VAL A 89 -11.70 5.32 -4.71
C VAL A 89 -10.80 4.19 -4.24
N GLY A 90 -9.49 4.41 -4.26
CA GLY A 90 -8.51 3.48 -3.73
C GLY A 90 -7.11 4.06 -3.71
N GLN A 91 -6.28 3.49 -2.85
CA GLN A 91 -4.89 3.92 -2.66
C GLN A 91 -3.97 2.74 -2.39
N VAL A 92 -2.72 2.89 -2.77
CA VAL A 92 -1.58 2.14 -2.26
C VAL A 92 -0.53 3.15 -1.80
N SER A 93 -0.05 2.98 -0.59
CA SER A 93 1.10 3.72 -0.06
C SER A 93 2.25 2.76 0.23
N LEU A 94 3.47 3.22 -0.04
CA LEU A 94 4.71 2.60 0.38
C LEU A 94 5.46 3.63 1.24
N ALA A 95 5.75 3.27 2.48
CA ALA A 95 6.52 4.06 3.42
C ALA A 95 7.76 3.27 3.87
N PRO A 96 8.90 3.89 4.20
CA PRO A 96 10.02 3.19 4.80
C PRO A 96 9.57 2.38 6.02
N LEU A 97 10.16 1.21 6.22
CA LEU A 97 9.89 0.38 7.39
C LEU A 97 10.39 1.08 8.66
N ASP A 98 9.64 0.88 9.73
CA ASP A 98 9.92 1.51 11.01
C ASP A 98 9.70 0.50 12.18
N HIS A 99 9.92 0.93 13.46
CA HIS A 99 9.71 0.14 14.67
C HIS A 99 10.40 -1.24 14.63
N TRP A 100 9.60 -2.31 14.65
CA TRP A 100 10.10 -3.70 14.64
C TRP A 100 10.97 -4.02 13.43
N TRP A 101 10.69 -3.40 12.29
CA TRP A 101 11.32 -3.65 10.99
C TRP A 101 12.39 -2.61 10.62
N GLN A 102 12.74 -1.71 11.54
CA GLN A 102 13.77 -0.69 11.30
C GLN A 102 15.12 -1.31 10.97
N ASP A 103 16.00 -0.51 10.38
CA ASP A 103 17.39 -0.85 10.01
C ASP A 103 17.52 -1.89 8.88
N ILE A 104 16.43 -2.23 8.20
CA ILE A 104 16.50 -3.00 6.95
C ILE A 104 16.63 -2.00 5.80
N GLY A 105 17.75 -2.07 5.07
CA GLY A 105 18.01 -1.19 3.93
C GLY A 105 16.99 -1.38 2.81
N ASN A 106 16.66 -0.31 2.09
CA ASN A 106 15.74 -0.28 0.95
C ASN A 106 14.44 -1.10 1.16
N ALA A 107 13.78 -0.87 2.29
CA ALA A 107 12.62 -1.63 2.71
C ALA A 107 11.40 -0.72 2.95
N TYR A 108 10.22 -1.19 2.54
CA TYR A 108 8.97 -0.44 2.60
C TYR A 108 7.85 -1.25 3.24
N GLU A 109 7.01 -0.57 4.04
CA GLU A 109 5.69 -1.07 4.38
C GLU A 109 4.70 -0.67 3.30
N ILE A 110 3.86 -1.62 2.88
CA ILE A 110 2.79 -1.38 1.89
C ILE A 110 1.42 -1.45 2.55
N ALA A 111 0.61 -0.44 2.32
CA ALA A 111 -0.80 -0.44 2.66
C ALA A 111 -1.67 -0.28 1.40
N VAL A 112 -2.77 -1.03 1.32
CA VAL A 112 -3.74 -0.96 0.22
C VAL A 112 -5.15 -0.80 0.77
N VAL A 113 -5.88 0.17 0.25
CA VAL A 113 -7.28 0.43 0.59
C VAL A 113 -8.09 0.65 -0.68
N VAL A 114 -9.28 0.07 -0.74
CA VAL A 114 -10.28 0.34 -1.78
C VAL A 114 -11.60 0.67 -1.11
N SER A 115 -12.22 1.76 -1.53
CA SER A 115 -13.54 2.18 -1.06
C SER A 115 -14.54 1.04 -1.12
N SER A 116 -15.37 0.91 -0.08
CA SER A 116 -16.39 -0.14 0.02
C SER A 116 -17.34 -0.13 -1.18
N SER A 117 -17.69 1.06 -1.71
CA SER A 117 -18.55 1.27 -2.87
C SER A 117 -17.93 0.77 -4.18
N TRP A 118 -16.61 0.61 -4.24
CA TRP A 118 -15.84 0.28 -5.43
C TRP A 118 -15.17 -1.11 -5.37
N ARG A 119 -15.54 -1.93 -4.40
CA ARG A 119 -15.02 -3.31 -4.25
C ARG A 119 -15.53 -4.24 -5.35
N LYS A 120 -14.87 -5.37 -5.51
CA LYS A 120 -15.17 -6.43 -6.51
C LYS A 120 -15.00 -6.00 -7.97
N LEU A 121 -14.37 -4.86 -8.23
CA LEU A 121 -14.06 -4.34 -9.56
C LEU A 121 -12.60 -4.55 -9.97
N GLY A 122 -11.82 -5.33 -9.22
CA GLY A 122 -10.41 -5.60 -9.52
C GLY A 122 -9.44 -4.46 -9.19
N ILE A 123 -9.93 -3.35 -8.60
CA ILE A 123 -9.15 -2.12 -8.37
C ILE A 123 -7.90 -2.38 -7.53
N ALA A 124 -7.99 -3.19 -6.46
CA ALA A 124 -6.85 -3.52 -5.61
C ALA A 124 -5.72 -4.19 -6.40
N HIS A 125 -6.03 -5.12 -7.31
CA HIS A 125 -5.04 -5.76 -8.17
C HIS A 125 -4.34 -4.76 -9.09
N HIS A 126 -5.10 -3.88 -9.73
CA HIS A 126 -4.52 -2.86 -10.62
C HIS A 126 -3.69 -1.83 -9.88
N LEU A 127 -4.14 -1.41 -8.69
CA LEU A 127 -3.39 -0.51 -7.82
C LEU A 127 -2.06 -1.12 -7.37
N LEU A 128 -2.10 -2.36 -6.84
CA LEU A 128 -0.89 -3.07 -6.41
C LEU A 128 0.09 -3.26 -7.57
N SER A 129 -0.42 -3.76 -8.72
CA SER A 129 0.41 -3.91 -9.92
C SER A 129 1.10 -2.60 -10.29
N PHE A 130 0.36 -1.49 -10.29
CA PHE A 130 0.89 -0.20 -10.72
C PHE A 130 1.79 0.44 -9.67
N ALA A 131 1.50 0.26 -8.39
CA ALA A 131 2.33 0.75 -7.29
C ALA A 131 3.70 0.06 -7.24
N LEU A 132 3.78 -1.20 -7.67
CA LEU A 132 5.02 -1.99 -7.70
C LEU A 132 5.86 -1.79 -8.98
N GLU A 133 5.49 -0.87 -9.86
CA GLU A 133 6.26 -0.54 -11.08
C GLU A 133 7.28 0.60 -10.85
N PHE A 134 7.89 0.74 -9.67
CA PHE A 134 8.97 1.71 -9.46
C PHE A 134 10.35 1.10 -9.74
N GLU A 135 11.33 1.96 -10.05
CA GLU A 135 12.63 1.57 -10.58
C GLU A 135 13.38 0.57 -9.70
N SER A 136 13.40 0.80 -8.39
CA SER A 136 14.14 -0.04 -7.42
C SER A 136 13.31 -1.13 -6.77
N VAL A 137 12.20 -1.57 -7.38
CA VAL A 137 11.31 -2.58 -6.78
C VAL A 137 11.99 -3.94 -6.61
N GLU A 138 12.89 -4.28 -7.51
CA GLU A 138 13.60 -5.56 -7.45
C GLU A 138 14.81 -5.56 -6.51
N GLU A 139 15.27 -4.40 -6.06
CA GLU A 139 16.25 -4.23 -5.01
C GLU A 139 15.61 -4.03 -3.63
N SER A 140 14.27 -4.04 -3.54
CA SER A 140 13.55 -3.69 -2.32
C SER A 140 12.95 -4.90 -1.62
N LEU A 141 12.86 -4.80 -0.29
CA LEU A 141 11.96 -5.57 0.55
C LEU A 141 10.65 -4.78 0.71
N ILE A 142 9.51 -5.43 0.49
CA ILE A 142 8.21 -4.81 0.71
C ILE A 142 7.40 -5.68 1.65
N VAL A 143 7.00 -5.12 2.80
CA VAL A 143 6.26 -5.82 3.86
C VAL A 143 4.84 -5.29 3.95
N GLY A 144 3.86 -6.15 4.02
CA GLY A 144 2.46 -5.82 4.30
C GLY A 144 2.05 -6.38 5.65
N LEU A 145 1.58 -5.52 6.54
CA LEU A 145 1.07 -5.88 7.86
C LEU A 145 -0.46 -5.79 7.84
N GLY A 146 -1.13 -6.93 7.88
CA GLY A 146 -2.58 -6.98 7.88
C GLY A 146 -3.14 -7.22 9.28
N PHE A 147 -3.82 -6.21 9.83
CA PHE A 147 -4.42 -6.26 11.15
C PHE A 147 -5.94 -6.39 11.07
N SER A 148 -6.50 -7.42 11.70
CA SER A 148 -7.92 -7.75 11.63
C SER A 148 -8.85 -6.64 12.11
N TRP A 149 -8.39 -5.77 13.02
CA TRP A 149 -9.18 -4.63 13.52
C TRP A 149 -9.33 -3.46 12.52
N HIS A 150 -8.60 -3.47 11.40
CA HIS A 150 -8.78 -2.54 10.29
C HIS A 150 -9.68 -3.07 9.18
N TRP A 151 -10.14 -4.33 9.28
CA TRP A 151 -10.86 -4.98 8.19
C TRP A 151 -12.38 -4.87 8.31
N ASP A 152 -13.05 -4.66 7.20
CA ASP A 152 -14.52 -4.57 7.11
C ASP A 152 -15.16 -5.94 6.84
N TYR A 153 -14.64 -7.02 7.45
CA TYR A 153 -15.12 -8.37 7.17
C TYR A 153 -16.61 -8.56 7.58
N GLU A 154 -17.07 -7.86 8.61
CA GLU A 154 -18.48 -7.91 9.07
C GLU A 154 -19.42 -7.30 8.04
N GLU A 155 -19.08 -6.13 7.46
CA GLU A 155 -19.85 -5.50 6.39
C GLU A 155 -19.94 -6.38 5.13
N LEU A 156 -18.96 -7.24 4.91
CA LEU A 156 -18.94 -8.20 3.81
C LEU A 156 -19.63 -9.54 4.14
N GLY A 157 -20.12 -9.71 5.36
CA GLY A 157 -20.78 -10.95 5.80
C GLY A 157 -19.84 -12.15 5.81
N MET A 158 -18.54 -11.94 6.09
CA MET A 158 -17.55 -13.02 6.13
C MET A 158 -16.80 -13.06 7.47
N SER A 159 -16.20 -14.21 7.80
CA SER A 159 -15.34 -14.31 8.97
C SER A 159 -14.00 -13.58 8.71
N ARG A 160 -13.35 -13.12 9.80
CA ARG A 160 -12.01 -12.51 9.73
C ARG A 160 -10.97 -13.44 9.08
N PHE A 161 -11.08 -14.76 9.27
CA PHE A 161 -10.17 -15.73 8.64
C PHE A 161 -10.38 -15.82 7.12
N ARG A 162 -11.62 -15.74 6.66
CA ARG A 162 -11.92 -15.71 5.22
C ARG A 162 -11.44 -14.39 4.59
N TYR A 163 -11.54 -13.29 5.33
CA TYR A 163 -10.99 -12.01 4.89
C TYR A 163 -9.46 -12.05 4.81
N ARG A 164 -8.80 -12.65 5.81
CA ARG A 164 -7.36 -12.93 5.81
C ARG A 164 -6.92 -13.70 4.56
N GLU A 165 -7.62 -14.80 4.24
CA GLU A 165 -7.33 -15.57 3.03
C GLU A 165 -7.49 -14.75 1.74
N MET A 166 -8.48 -13.86 1.69
CA MET A 166 -8.68 -12.96 0.55
C MET A 166 -7.49 -12.00 0.40
N ILE A 167 -7.01 -11.41 1.49
CA ILE A 167 -5.82 -10.55 1.49
C ILE A 167 -4.59 -11.36 1.08
N ALA A 168 -4.37 -12.54 1.67
CA ALA A 168 -3.23 -13.40 1.32
C ALA A 168 -3.19 -13.71 -0.19
N ARG A 169 -4.33 -14.07 -0.78
CA ARG A 169 -4.44 -14.33 -2.24
C ARG A 169 -4.20 -13.07 -3.08
N LEU A 170 -4.71 -11.92 -2.64
CA LEU A 170 -4.47 -10.66 -3.33
C LEU A 170 -2.97 -10.37 -3.41
N PHE A 171 -2.27 -10.42 -2.29
CA PHE A 171 -0.84 -10.15 -2.23
C PHE A 171 -0.01 -11.24 -2.94
N ALA A 172 -0.38 -12.51 -2.82
CA ALA A 172 0.29 -13.62 -3.51
C ALA A 172 0.29 -13.45 -5.04
N ALA A 173 -0.80 -12.92 -5.61
CA ALA A 173 -0.89 -12.61 -7.04
C ALA A 173 0.11 -11.53 -7.51
N HIS A 174 0.76 -10.82 -6.57
CA HIS A 174 1.76 -9.78 -6.83
C HIS A 174 3.16 -10.15 -6.29
N GLY A 175 3.41 -11.45 -6.07
CA GLY A 175 4.74 -11.96 -5.70
C GLY A 175 5.06 -11.86 -4.20
N PHE A 176 4.07 -11.60 -3.35
CA PHE A 176 4.24 -11.68 -1.90
C PHE A 176 4.05 -13.12 -1.41
N ALA A 177 4.82 -13.48 -0.40
CA ALA A 177 4.63 -14.69 0.39
C ALA A 177 4.22 -14.34 1.81
N GLU A 178 3.49 -15.24 2.46
CA GLU A 178 3.15 -15.13 3.87
C GLU A 178 4.31 -15.65 4.73
N TYR A 179 4.61 -14.96 5.83
CA TYR A 179 5.64 -15.34 6.78
C TYR A 179 5.10 -15.42 8.20
N LEU A 180 5.56 -16.42 8.94
CA LEU A 180 5.37 -16.48 10.39
C LEU A 180 6.32 -15.49 11.06
N THR A 181 5.84 -14.79 12.08
CA THR A 181 6.64 -13.79 12.78
C THR A 181 6.32 -13.75 14.27
N SER A 182 7.29 -13.32 15.07
CA SER A 182 7.13 -12.96 16.48
C SER A 182 6.74 -11.49 16.69
N GLU A 183 6.53 -10.70 15.60
CA GLU A 183 6.07 -9.32 15.69
C GLU A 183 4.80 -9.23 16.56
N PRO A 184 4.81 -8.39 17.62
CA PRO A 184 3.78 -8.42 18.66
C PRO A 184 2.37 -8.17 18.15
N ASN A 185 2.17 -7.18 17.27
CA ASN A 185 0.84 -6.84 16.76
C ASN A 185 0.28 -7.94 15.83
N ILE A 186 1.14 -8.62 15.06
CA ILE A 186 0.71 -9.77 14.26
C ILE A 186 0.29 -10.91 15.18
N ARG A 187 0.99 -11.14 16.29
CA ARG A 187 0.65 -12.20 17.23
C ARG A 187 -0.58 -11.95 18.10
N MET A 188 -1.06 -10.70 18.19
CA MET A 188 -2.25 -10.37 18.99
C MET A 188 -3.53 -11.06 18.51
N ASP A 189 -3.64 -11.36 17.23
CA ASP A 189 -4.79 -12.06 16.66
C ASP A 189 -4.32 -13.08 15.61
N PRO A 190 -4.75 -14.35 15.68
CA PRO A 190 -4.37 -15.37 14.70
C PRO A 190 -4.91 -15.08 13.28
N ALA A 191 -5.82 -14.13 13.12
CA ALA A 191 -6.25 -13.67 11.81
C ALA A 191 -5.31 -12.61 11.22
N ASN A 192 -4.47 -11.96 12.02
CA ASN A 192 -3.48 -11.03 11.49
C ASN A 192 -2.48 -11.76 10.57
N ILE A 193 -1.91 -11.03 9.62
CA ILE A 193 -1.03 -11.60 8.60
C ILE A 193 0.15 -10.68 8.34
N LEU A 194 1.32 -11.29 8.20
CA LEU A 194 2.48 -10.66 7.59
C LEU A 194 2.70 -11.27 6.22
N VAL A 195 2.76 -10.42 5.21
CA VAL A 195 3.17 -10.80 3.85
C VAL A 195 4.39 -9.98 3.46
N ALA A 196 5.32 -10.58 2.71
CA ALA A 196 6.48 -9.86 2.22
C ALA A 196 6.82 -10.27 0.79
N ARG A 197 7.33 -9.32 0.02
CA ARG A 197 7.92 -9.52 -1.30
C ARG A 197 9.39 -9.14 -1.21
N LEU A 198 10.25 -10.11 -1.48
CA LEU A 198 11.68 -9.88 -1.64
C LEU A 198 11.95 -9.66 -3.12
N GLY A 199 12.52 -8.52 -3.45
CA GLY A 199 12.96 -8.24 -4.82
C GLY A 199 14.04 -9.23 -5.26
N SER A 200 14.11 -9.51 -6.55
CA SER A 200 15.06 -10.50 -7.11
C SER A 200 16.53 -10.09 -6.99
N HIS A 201 16.79 -8.80 -6.74
CA HIS A 201 18.12 -8.21 -6.57
C HIS A 201 18.33 -7.61 -5.19
N ILE A 202 17.52 -8.03 -4.18
CA ILE A 202 17.70 -7.58 -2.81
C ILE A 202 19.10 -8.00 -2.30
N ASP A 203 19.78 -7.11 -1.57
CA ASP A 203 21.08 -7.42 -1.00
C ASP A 203 20.99 -8.44 0.15
N GLY A 204 22.08 -9.19 0.35
CA GLY A 204 22.11 -10.28 1.32
C GLY A 204 22.02 -9.80 2.78
N GLU A 205 22.44 -8.57 3.08
CA GLU A 205 22.37 -7.98 4.43
C GLU A 205 20.92 -7.67 4.79
N SER A 206 20.19 -6.96 3.91
CA SER A 206 18.77 -6.67 4.07
C SER A 206 17.93 -7.94 4.20
N MET A 207 18.22 -8.95 3.37
CA MET A 207 17.53 -10.24 3.43
C MET A 207 17.79 -10.96 4.77
N ASN A 208 19.04 -11.02 5.23
CA ASN A 208 19.39 -11.64 6.51
C ASN A 208 18.75 -10.90 7.69
N CYS A 209 18.78 -9.56 7.67
CA CYS A 209 18.15 -8.74 8.69
C CYS A 209 16.64 -9.02 8.77
N PHE A 210 15.94 -9.10 7.64
CA PHE A 210 14.53 -9.46 7.59
C PHE A 210 14.25 -10.82 8.23
N PHE A 211 15.01 -11.87 7.86
CA PHE A 211 14.78 -13.21 8.43
C PHE A 211 15.11 -13.28 9.92
N GLN A 212 16.08 -12.53 10.41
CA GLN A 212 16.35 -12.42 11.85
C GLN A 212 15.21 -11.72 12.58
N ARG A 213 14.65 -10.63 12.01
CA ARG A 213 13.52 -9.88 12.60
C ARG A 213 12.23 -10.70 12.63
N LEU A 214 12.01 -11.62 11.70
CA LEU A 214 10.80 -12.46 11.69
C LEU A 214 10.59 -13.20 13.01
N LEU A 215 11.65 -13.74 13.61
CA LEU A 215 11.60 -14.57 14.81
C LEU A 215 12.40 -13.98 15.99
N GLN A 216 12.62 -12.68 15.98
CA GLN A 216 13.29 -11.99 17.07
C GLN A 216 12.47 -12.15 18.37
N SER A 217 13.15 -12.59 19.45
CA SER A 217 12.55 -12.54 20.78
C SER A 217 12.56 -11.10 21.27
N GLU A 218 11.45 -10.62 21.83
CA GLU A 218 11.48 -9.39 22.62
C GLU A 218 12.46 -9.61 23.78
N THR A 219 13.60 -8.94 23.75
CA THR A 219 14.39 -8.73 24.97
C THR A 219 13.60 -7.73 25.80
N LEU A 220 12.86 -8.23 26.78
CA LEU A 220 12.30 -7.35 27.81
C LEU A 220 13.48 -6.53 28.37
N PRO A 221 13.40 -5.18 28.34
CA PRO A 221 14.41 -4.35 28.99
C PRO A 221 14.45 -4.78 30.45
N GLY A 222 15.64 -5.17 30.93
CA GLY A 222 15.91 -5.94 32.13
C GLY A 222 15.03 -5.62 33.35
N LEU A 223 14.57 -6.69 33.97
CA LEU A 223 14.13 -6.72 35.35
C LEU A 223 15.31 -6.37 36.27
#